data_0f782c868c75c241699a10497d8047ed
#
_entry.id   0f782c868c75c241699a10497d8047ed
#
_cell.length_a   1.000
_cell.length_b   1.000
_cell.length_c   1.000
_cell.angle_alpha   90.00
_cell.angle_beta   90.00
_cell.angle_gamma   90.00
#
_symmetry.space_group_name_H-M   'P 1'
#
loop_
_entity.id
_entity.type
_entity.pdbx_description
1 polymer ?
#
loop_
_entity_poly.entity_id
_entity_poly.type
_entity_poly.pdbx_seq_one_letter_code
_entity_poly.pdbx_strand_id
1 'polypeptide(L)'
;MFFRTQGAKRLFRLAPARETRRHTWPPGQAGKGGPAAQPADGSFRIVTYNIHKCRGLDGRVQPQRIVEVLREVEADIIALQEVAHMGHGRRTDNQAAFIADELGLHYCFGENRKFRGGRYGNVILSRLPVISEQNYDLSRPGREERGCLRTDVILNGAILHIYNVHLGVAYLERRHQGRRLVGSDILARGDLQGPRILLGDFNEWLRGLTTRLLAEHFGSADIRVHLGRKHTYPGPLPLLHLDNIYFDDGLRLEGAMLHRSRKALIASDHLPLAADFRVRAITGVQHPLHQQS
;
A
#
# COMPACT_ATOMS: atom_id res chain seq x y z
N MET A 1 -21.61 -33.38 44.40
CA MET A 1 -22.36 -33.29 43.14
C MET A 1 -21.80 -32.07 42.34
N PHE A 2 -20.78 -32.33 41.52
CA PHE A 2 -20.02 -31.27 40.83
C PHE A 2 -20.57 -31.14 39.39
N PHE A 3 -21.12 -29.98 39.05
CA PHE A 3 -21.45 -29.65 37.65
C PHE A 3 -20.24 -28.92 37.02
N ARG A 4 -19.55 -29.62 36.12
CA ARG A 4 -18.57 -29.02 35.19
C ARG A 4 -19.35 -28.39 34.01
N THR A 5 -19.35 -27.09 33.91
CA THR A 5 -19.77 -26.37 32.70
C THR A 5 -18.58 -26.29 31.74
N GLN A 6 -18.61 -27.10 30.69
CA GLN A 6 -17.73 -26.97 29.53
C GLN A 6 -18.19 -25.77 28.70
N GLY A 7 -17.46 -24.66 28.79
CA GLY A 7 -17.61 -23.53 27.88
C GLY A 7 -17.04 -23.87 26.51
N ALA A 8 -17.90 -24.17 25.54
CA ALA A 8 -17.52 -24.32 24.14
C ALA A 8 -16.99 -23.01 23.59
N LYS A 9 -15.69 -22.90 23.38
CA LYS A 9 -15.05 -21.82 22.59
C LYS A 9 -15.54 -21.98 21.14
N ARG A 10 -16.54 -21.20 20.74
CA ARG A 10 -16.89 -21.02 19.33
C ARG A 10 -15.69 -20.40 18.61
N LEU A 11 -14.89 -21.22 17.95
CA LEU A 11 -13.96 -20.81 16.92
C LEU A 11 -14.78 -20.22 15.76
N PHE A 12 -14.83 -18.90 15.68
CA PHE A 12 -15.29 -18.24 14.46
C PHE A 12 -14.30 -18.59 13.35
N ARG A 13 -14.63 -19.60 12.54
CA ARG A 13 -13.96 -19.81 11.26
C ARG A 13 -14.29 -18.60 10.39
N LEU A 14 -13.30 -17.72 10.20
CA LEU A 14 -13.34 -16.68 9.19
C LEU A 14 -13.44 -17.39 7.83
N ALA A 15 -14.41 -17.02 7.02
CA ALA A 15 -14.51 -17.54 5.65
C ALA A 15 -13.20 -17.22 4.92
N PRO A 16 -12.67 -18.15 4.07
CA PRO A 16 -11.49 -17.88 3.29
C PRO A 16 -11.72 -16.66 2.42
N ALA A 17 -10.69 -15.83 2.27
CA ALA A 17 -10.71 -14.67 1.39
C ALA A 17 -11.17 -15.11 -0.01
N ARG A 18 -12.14 -14.41 -0.61
CA ARG A 18 -12.43 -14.60 -2.02
C ARG A 18 -11.15 -14.34 -2.78
N GLU A 19 -10.56 -15.37 -3.36
CA GLU A 19 -9.44 -15.24 -4.29
C GLU A 19 -9.88 -14.36 -5.45
N THR A 20 -9.47 -13.10 -5.41
CA THR A 20 -9.54 -12.24 -6.57
C THR A 20 -8.38 -12.62 -7.48
N ARG A 21 -8.70 -12.88 -8.71
CA ARG A 21 -7.87 -13.39 -9.82
C ARG A 21 -6.38 -13.06 -9.72
N ARG A 22 -5.53 -14.09 -9.71
CA ARG A 22 -4.11 -13.96 -10.05
C ARG A 22 -4.02 -13.55 -11.52
N HIS A 23 -3.70 -12.32 -11.78
CA HIS A 23 -3.26 -11.91 -13.10
C HIS A 23 -1.74 -12.08 -13.16
N THR A 24 -1.28 -13.12 -13.82
CA THR A 24 0.07 -13.12 -14.37
C THR A 24 0.07 -12.11 -15.50
N TRP A 25 0.75 -11.01 -15.33
CA TRP A 25 0.88 -9.97 -16.34
C TRP A 25 1.58 -10.53 -17.57
N PRO A 26 1.03 -10.40 -18.80
CA PRO A 26 1.77 -10.79 -20.01
C PRO A 26 3.00 -9.88 -20.14
N PRO A 27 4.19 -10.45 -20.41
CA PRO A 27 5.36 -9.65 -20.72
C PRO A 27 5.05 -8.84 -21.98
N GLY A 28 4.98 -7.50 -21.89
CA GLY A 28 4.83 -6.64 -23.07
C GLY A 28 3.86 -5.47 -23.00
N GLN A 29 3.07 -5.27 -21.95
CA GLN A 29 2.36 -3.99 -21.78
C GLN A 29 3.18 -3.03 -20.90
N ALA A 30 4.41 -2.75 -21.33
CA ALA A 30 5.16 -1.61 -20.83
C ALA A 30 4.41 -0.34 -21.21
N GLY A 31 4.09 0.50 -20.23
CA GLY A 31 3.82 1.91 -20.52
C GLY A 31 4.97 2.42 -21.40
N LYS A 32 4.74 3.45 -22.22
CA LYS A 32 5.67 3.95 -23.24
C LYS A 32 7.09 4.35 -22.76
N GLY A 33 7.39 4.18 -21.45
CA GLY A 33 8.73 4.22 -20.87
C GLY A 33 9.28 2.81 -20.72
N GLY A 34 10.40 2.49 -21.39
CA GLY A 34 11.12 1.24 -21.18
C GLY A 34 11.54 1.08 -19.70
N PRO A 35 11.99 -0.12 -19.26
CA PRO A 35 12.41 -0.34 -17.89
C PRO A 35 13.47 0.68 -17.51
N ALA A 36 13.14 1.57 -16.56
CA ALA A 36 14.11 2.50 -16.03
C ALA A 36 15.25 1.73 -15.38
N ALA A 37 16.50 2.21 -15.55
CA ALA A 37 17.65 1.61 -14.90
C ALA A 37 17.38 1.53 -13.38
N GLN A 38 17.45 0.33 -12.83
CA GLN A 38 17.30 0.11 -11.40
C GLN A 38 18.54 0.65 -10.68
N PRO A 39 18.40 1.32 -9.53
CA PRO A 39 19.55 1.73 -8.73
C PRO A 39 20.41 0.51 -8.37
N ALA A 40 21.68 0.52 -8.77
CA ALA A 40 22.61 -0.60 -8.58
C ALA A 40 22.81 -0.98 -7.10
N ASP A 41 22.58 -0.01 -6.20
CA ASP A 41 22.73 -0.15 -4.75
C ASP A 41 21.48 -0.65 -4.03
N GLY A 42 20.40 -0.98 -4.77
CA GLY A 42 19.13 -1.45 -4.20
C GLY A 42 18.34 -0.39 -3.44
N SER A 43 18.62 0.89 -3.66
CA SER A 43 17.84 1.99 -3.09
C SER A 43 16.58 2.24 -3.91
N PHE A 44 15.51 2.69 -3.26
CA PHE A 44 14.26 3.11 -3.92
C PHE A 44 13.45 4.03 -3.03
N ARG A 45 12.65 4.88 -3.65
CA ARG A 45 11.67 5.73 -2.96
C ARG A 45 10.26 5.19 -3.13
N ILE A 46 9.52 5.09 -2.03
CA ILE A 46 8.10 4.73 -2.03
C ILE A 46 7.27 5.85 -1.41
N VAL A 47 6.06 6.06 -1.92
CA VAL A 47 5.13 7.06 -1.39
C VAL A 47 3.74 6.45 -1.18
N THR A 48 3.07 6.83 -0.10
CA THR A 48 1.62 6.62 0.09
C THR A 48 0.89 7.95 0.04
N TYR A 49 -0.27 7.97 -0.66
CA TYR A 49 -1.06 9.18 -0.83
C TYR A 49 -2.54 8.87 -1.03
N ASN A 50 -3.39 9.23 -0.08
CA ASN A 50 -4.83 9.26 -0.29
C ASN A 50 -5.18 10.46 -1.18
N ILE A 51 -5.66 10.20 -2.41
CA ILE A 51 -5.90 11.24 -3.42
C ILE A 51 -7.34 11.77 -3.44
N HIS A 52 -8.20 11.33 -2.51
CA HIS A 52 -9.58 11.77 -2.38
C HIS A 52 -10.33 11.85 -3.74
N LYS A 53 -10.22 10.82 -4.57
CA LYS A 53 -10.82 10.79 -5.92
C LYS A 53 -10.34 11.92 -6.82
N CYS A 54 -9.09 12.37 -6.66
CA CYS A 54 -8.51 13.57 -7.29
C CYS A 54 -9.31 14.85 -7.04
N ARG A 55 -10.08 14.89 -5.95
CA ARG A 55 -10.87 16.06 -5.57
C ARG A 55 -10.07 16.93 -4.61
N GLY A 56 -9.70 18.11 -5.10
CA GLY A 56 -8.98 19.09 -4.31
C GLY A 56 -9.87 19.79 -3.28
N LEU A 57 -9.24 20.59 -2.42
CA LEU A 57 -9.92 21.39 -1.38
C LEU A 57 -10.88 22.43 -1.97
N ASP A 58 -10.70 22.82 -3.22
CA ASP A 58 -11.62 23.67 -3.99
C ASP A 58 -12.85 22.90 -4.53
N GLY A 59 -12.99 21.62 -4.18
CA GLY A 59 -14.08 20.75 -4.60
C GLY A 59 -13.98 20.26 -6.05
N ARG A 60 -12.96 20.66 -6.82
CA ARG A 60 -12.79 20.28 -8.23
C ARG A 60 -12.05 18.95 -8.35
N VAL A 61 -12.53 18.08 -9.26
CA VAL A 61 -11.85 16.82 -9.59
C VAL A 61 -10.86 17.08 -10.71
N GLN A 62 -9.55 17.02 -10.40
CA GLN A 62 -8.46 17.31 -11.33
C GLN A 62 -7.29 16.33 -11.16
N PRO A 63 -7.30 15.18 -11.86
CA PRO A 63 -6.22 14.20 -11.78
C PRO A 63 -4.85 14.76 -12.13
N GLN A 64 -4.78 15.77 -12.99
CA GLN A 64 -3.52 16.43 -13.34
C GLN A 64 -2.78 17.03 -12.14
N ARG A 65 -3.51 17.54 -11.13
CA ARG A 65 -2.88 18.05 -9.89
C ARG A 65 -2.16 16.96 -9.12
N ILE A 66 -2.76 15.76 -9.07
CA ILE A 66 -2.12 14.61 -8.43
C ILE A 66 -0.85 14.22 -9.17
N VAL A 67 -0.88 14.19 -10.51
CA VAL A 67 0.31 13.94 -11.35
C VAL A 67 1.43 14.93 -11.03
N GLU A 68 1.11 16.22 -10.94
CA GLU A 68 2.09 17.26 -10.65
C GLU A 68 2.71 17.11 -9.26
N VAL A 69 1.92 16.73 -8.25
CA VAL A 69 2.41 16.45 -6.90
C VAL A 69 3.33 15.23 -6.90
N LEU A 70 2.93 14.15 -7.60
CA LEU A 70 3.73 12.93 -7.68
C LEU A 70 5.03 13.12 -8.46
N ARG A 71 5.07 13.99 -9.46
CA ARG A 71 6.30 14.38 -10.15
C ARG A 71 7.29 15.09 -9.21
N GLU A 72 6.79 15.91 -8.27
CA GLU A 72 7.65 16.57 -7.27
C GLU A 72 8.21 15.57 -6.24
N VAL A 73 7.51 14.46 -5.96
CA VAL A 73 7.96 13.43 -5.01
C VAL A 73 9.01 12.50 -5.62
N GLU A 74 8.96 12.25 -6.94
CA GLU A 74 9.90 11.40 -7.69
C GLU A 74 10.03 9.98 -7.12
N ALA A 75 8.90 9.34 -6.77
CA ALA A 75 8.90 8.01 -6.21
C ALA A 75 8.99 6.91 -7.30
N ASP A 76 9.69 5.81 -6.99
CA ASP A 76 9.77 4.60 -7.83
C ASP A 76 8.51 3.76 -7.71
N ILE A 77 7.89 3.79 -6.52
CA ILE A 77 6.68 3.06 -6.17
C ILE A 77 5.68 4.02 -5.52
N ILE A 78 4.43 4.01 -5.98
CA ILE A 78 3.39 4.91 -5.52
C ILE A 78 2.16 4.12 -5.12
N ALA A 79 1.75 4.21 -3.85
CA ALA A 79 0.54 3.60 -3.33
C ALA A 79 -0.53 4.67 -3.13
N LEU A 80 -1.60 4.61 -3.92
CA LEU A 80 -2.70 5.54 -3.88
C LEU A 80 -3.94 4.91 -3.25
N GLN A 81 -4.66 5.68 -2.46
CA GLN A 81 -5.96 5.32 -1.92
C GLN A 81 -7.04 6.26 -2.46
N GLU A 82 -8.29 5.84 -2.37
CA GLU A 82 -9.46 6.56 -2.89
C GLU A 82 -9.42 6.83 -4.40
N VAL A 83 -8.93 5.88 -5.18
CA VAL A 83 -8.87 6.02 -6.64
C VAL A 83 -10.18 5.61 -7.28
N ALA A 84 -10.76 6.47 -8.12
CA ALA A 84 -11.99 6.20 -8.85
C ALA A 84 -11.70 5.82 -10.32
N HIS A 85 -12.47 4.84 -10.81
CA HIS A 85 -12.52 4.48 -12.22
C HIS A 85 -13.98 4.56 -12.68
N MET A 86 -14.34 5.67 -13.29
CA MET A 86 -15.69 5.92 -13.80
C MET A 86 -15.80 5.48 -15.25
N GLY A 87 -16.91 4.86 -15.65
CA GLY A 87 -17.10 4.30 -16.99
C GLY A 87 -17.58 5.30 -18.06
N HIS A 88 -17.40 6.61 -17.90
CA HIS A 88 -18.03 7.63 -18.75
C HIS A 88 -17.25 7.98 -20.03
N GLY A 89 -16.10 7.32 -20.29
CA GLY A 89 -15.37 7.41 -21.56
C GLY A 89 -14.37 8.56 -21.68
N ARG A 90 -14.22 9.44 -20.69
CA ARG A 90 -13.14 10.43 -20.66
C ARG A 90 -11.85 9.78 -20.19
N ARG A 91 -10.70 10.20 -20.74
CA ARG A 91 -9.38 9.71 -20.30
C ARG A 91 -9.18 9.86 -18.78
N THR A 92 -9.66 10.95 -18.20
CA THR A 92 -9.55 11.25 -16.75
C THR A 92 -10.53 10.47 -15.88
N ASP A 93 -11.50 9.78 -16.46
CA ASP A 93 -12.48 8.98 -15.72
C ASP A 93 -11.85 7.69 -15.13
N ASN A 94 -10.82 7.17 -15.79
CA ASN A 94 -9.92 6.17 -15.21
C ASN A 94 -8.71 6.86 -14.58
N GLN A 95 -8.85 7.29 -13.33
CA GLN A 95 -7.80 8.05 -12.64
C GLN A 95 -6.49 7.28 -12.54
N ALA A 96 -6.54 5.94 -12.32
CA ALA A 96 -5.35 5.10 -12.24
C ALA A 96 -4.57 5.09 -13.56
N ALA A 97 -5.25 4.80 -14.68
CA ALA A 97 -4.62 4.78 -15.99
C ALA A 97 -4.11 6.17 -16.39
N PHE A 98 -4.89 7.21 -16.12
CA PHE A 98 -4.47 8.60 -16.43
C PHE A 98 -3.17 8.96 -15.71
N ILE A 99 -3.09 8.71 -14.39
CA ILE A 99 -1.90 9.02 -13.59
C ILE A 99 -0.72 8.15 -14.05
N ALA A 100 -0.95 6.87 -14.32
CA ALA A 100 0.07 5.94 -14.80
C ALA A 100 0.67 6.41 -16.13
N ASP A 101 -0.18 6.75 -17.11
CA ASP A 101 0.23 7.23 -18.43
C ASP A 101 1.06 8.52 -18.34
N GLU A 102 0.58 9.49 -17.52
CA GLU A 102 1.27 10.77 -17.34
C GLU A 102 2.63 10.66 -16.65
N LEU A 103 2.81 9.62 -15.82
CA LEU A 103 4.07 9.35 -15.11
C LEU A 103 4.96 8.32 -15.82
N GLY A 104 4.45 7.64 -16.85
CA GLY A 104 5.15 6.56 -17.53
C GLY A 104 5.35 5.31 -16.66
N LEU A 105 4.40 5.01 -15.76
CA LEU A 105 4.47 3.92 -14.80
C LEU A 105 3.47 2.80 -15.13
N HIS A 106 3.77 1.59 -14.65
CA HIS A 106 2.78 0.51 -14.60
C HIS A 106 1.84 0.70 -13.41
N TYR A 107 0.60 0.21 -13.48
CA TYR A 107 -0.30 0.23 -12.33
C TYR A 107 -1.05 -1.08 -12.13
N CYS A 108 -1.31 -1.38 -10.86
CA CYS A 108 -2.20 -2.44 -10.39
C CYS A 108 -3.40 -1.78 -9.69
N PHE A 109 -4.63 -2.27 -9.94
CA PHE A 109 -5.85 -1.71 -9.37
C PHE A 109 -6.58 -2.75 -8.51
N GLY A 110 -6.61 -2.54 -7.20
CA GLY A 110 -7.39 -3.31 -6.24
C GLY A 110 -8.79 -2.72 -6.07
N GLU A 111 -9.80 -3.29 -6.75
CA GLU A 111 -11.19 -2.87 -6.57
C GLU A 111 -11.66 -3.24 -5.16
N ASN A 112 -12.10 -2.25 -4.38
CA ASN A 112 -12.71 -2.45 -3.08
C ASN A 112 -14.24 -2.48 -3.19
N ARG A 113 -14.82 -1.56 -3.97
CA ARG A 113 -16.28 -1.45 -4.14
C ARG A 113 -16.69 -0.82 -5.46
N LYS A 114 -17.98 -0.97 -5.79
CA LYS A 114 -18.61 -0.18 -6.85
C LYS A 114 -18.87 1.24 -6.37
N PHE A 115 -18.70 2.20 -7.27
CA PHE A 115 -18.91 3.61 -6.96
C PHE A 115 -19.49 4.35 -8.17
N ARG A 116 -20.72 4.88 -8.05
CA ARG A 116 -21.41 5.67 -9.09
C ARG A 116 -21.37 5.04 -10.51
N GLY A 117 -21.63 3.74 -10.58
CA GLY A 117 -21.57 2.98 -11.83
C GLY A 117 -20.17 2.58 -12.30
N GLY A 118 -19.12 3.03 -11.64
CA GLY A 118 -17.74 2.64 -11.86
C GLY A 118 -17.17 1.81 -10.73
N ARG A 119 -15.83 1.85 -10.59
CA ARG A 119 -15.04 1.13 -9.58
C ARG A 119 -14.28 2.10 -8.69
N TYR A 120 -13.97 1.68 -7.47
CA TYR A 120 -13.23 2.46 -6.49
C TYR A 120 -12.34 1.54 -5.68
N GLY A 121 -11.12 1.98 -5.39
CA GLY A 121 -10.19 1.13 -4.65
C GLY A 121 -8.81 1.75 -4.45
N ASN A 122 -7.86 0.84 -4.23
CA ASN A 122 -6.46 1.15 -4.04
C ASN A 122 -5.68 0.90 -5.33
N VAL A 123 -4.60 1.66 -5.53
CA VAL A 123 -3.72 1.53 -6.70
C VAL A 123 -2.28 1.48 -6.24
N ILE A 124 -1.48 0.63 -6.87
CA ILE A 124 -0.02 0.71 -6.80
C ILE A 124 0.50 1.00 -8.20
N LEU A 125 1.29 2.08 -8.34
CA LEU A 125 2.04 2.35 -9.55
C LEU A 125 3.51 2.03 -9.29
N SER A 126 4.21 1.50 -10.29
CA SER A 126 5.60 1.10 -10.15
C SER A 126 6.40 1.39 -11.42
N ARG A 127 7.62 1.90 -11.23
CA ARG A 127 8.67 1.95 -12.25
C ARG A 127 9.37 0.60 -12.39
N LEU A 128 9.36 -0.17 -11.28
CA LEU A 128 9.96 -1.50 -11.23
C LEU A 128 9.03 -2.54 -11.89
N PRO A 129 9.60 -3.61 -12.47
CA PRO A 129 8.79 -4.67 -13.08
C PRO A 129 7.85 -5.34 -12.07
N VAL A 130 6.56 -5.34 -12.39
CA VAL A 130 5.54 -6.04 -11.60
C VAL A 130 5.47 -7.50 -12.05
N ILE A 131 5.48 -8.43 -11.11
CA ILE A 131 5.42 -9.88 -11.38
C ILE A 131 4.13 -10.54 -10.89
N SER A 132 3.47 -9.97 -9.87
CA SER A 132 2.16 -10.45 -9.43
C SER A 132 1.37 -9.37 -8.71
N GLU A 133 0.04 -9.55 -8.67
CA GLU A 133 -0.86 -8.74 -7.88
C GLU A 133 -1.96 -9.58 -7.23
N GLN A 134 -2.41 -9.17 -6.07
CA GLN A 134 -3.54 -9.79 -5.37
C GLN A 134 -4.27 -8.76 -4.52
N ASN A 135 -5.60 -8.72 -4.61
CA ASN A 135 -6.42 -7.87 -3.74
C ASN A 135 -7.14 -8.74 -2.71
N TYR A 136 -6.89 -8.46 -1.42
CA TYR A 136 -7.50 -9.16 -0.29
C TYR A 136 -8.67 -8.37 0.24
N ASP A 137 -9.78 -9.04 0.51
CA ASP A 137 -10.96 -8.43 1.11
C ASP A 137 -10.74 -8.25 2.63
N LEU A 138 -10.82 -7.00 3.08
CA LEU A 138 -10.78 -6.59 4.48
C LEU A 138 -12.13 -6.10 4.99
N SER A 139 -13.19 -6.26 4.21
CA SER A 139 -14.51 -5.72 4.51
C SER A 139 -15.09 -6.32 5.78
N ARG A 140 -15.91 -5.53 6.45
CA ARG A 140 -16.73 -5.95 7.58
C ARG A 140 -18.21 -5.77 7.23
N PRO A 141 -19.10 -6.75 7.50
CA PRO A 141 -20.51 -6.61 7.23
C PRO A 141 -21.11 -5.33 7.83
N GLY A 142 -21.90 -4.61 7.03
CA GLY A 142 -22.54 -3.35 7.43
C GLY A 142 -21.60 -2.13 7.48
N ARG A 143 -20.40 -2.25 6.91
CA ARG A 143 -19.42 -1.16 6.74
C ARG A 143 -19.03 -1.00 5.29
N GLU A 144 -18.32 0.08 4.99
CA GLU A 144 -17.75 0.31 3.65
C GLU A 144 -16.75 -0.79 3.32
N GLU A 145 -16.82 -1.30 2.09
CA GLU A 145 -15.92 -2.34 1.61
C GLU A 145 -14.48 -1.81 1.53
N ARG A 146 -13.55 -2.58 2.08
CA ARG A 146 -12.13 -2.26 2.17
C ARG A 146 -11.28 -3.42 1.67
N GLY A 147 -10.11 -3.11 1.14
CA GLY A 147 -9.17 -4.11 0.63
C GLY A 147 -7.73 -3.80 0.96
N CYS A 148 -6.90 -4.83 0.78
CA CYS A 148 -5.45 -4.74 0.79
C CYS A 148 -4.93 -5.19 -0.57
N LEU A 149 -4.43 -4.27 -1.38
CA LEU A 149 -3.80 -4.59 -2.65
C LEU A 149 -2.33 -4.95 -2.41
N ARG A 150 -1.95 -6.20 -2.70
CA ARG A 150 -0.56 -6.63 -2.78
C ARG A 150 -0.09 -6.55 -4.22
N THR A 151 1.11 -6.03 -4.43
CA THR A 151 1.82 -6.04 -5.70
C THR A 151 3.26 -6.47 -5.42
N ASP A 152 3.75 -7.45 -6.18
CA ASP A 152 5.12 -7.93 -6.08
C ASP A 152 5.93 -7.36 -7.23
N VAL A 153 7.07 -6.73 -6.93
CA VAL A 153 7.97 -6.14 -7.92
C VAL A 153 9.37 -6.72 -7.80
N ILE A 154 10.15 -6.66 -8.90
CA ILE A 154 11.55 -7.07 -8.90
C ILE A 154 12.42 -5.82 -8.71
N LEU A 155 13.30 -5.87 -7.71
CA LEU A 155 14.36 -4.91 -7.49
C LEU A 155 15.72 -5.64 -7.35
N ASN A 156 16.61 -5.45 -8.34
CA ASN A 156 17.93 -6.09 -8.37
C ASN A 156 17.91 -7.61 -8.13
N GLY A 157 16.92 -8.31 -8.72
CA GLY A 157 16.76 -9.75 -8.59
C GLY A 157 16.04 -10.21 -7.31
N ALA A 158 15.79 -9.33 -6.35
CA ALA A 158 14.96 -9.62 -5.18
C ALA A 158 13.49 -9.28 -5.44
N ILE A 159 12.57 -10.04 -4.84
CA ILE A 159 11.14 -9.74 -4.88
C ILE A 159 10.81 -8.86 -3.68
N LEU A 160 10.23 -7.70 -3.94
CA LEU A 160 9.69 -6.79 -2.94
C LEU A 160 8.17 -6.89 -2.93
N HIS A 161 7.57 -7.22 -1.77
CA HIS A 161 6.13 -7.32 -1.59
C HIS A 161 5.56 -6.03 -1.02
N ILE A 162 4.68 -5.37 -1.76
CA ILE A 162 4.10 -4.08 -1.41
C ILE A 162 2.61 -4.27 -1.14
N TYR A 163 2.15 -3.85 0.04
CA TYR A 163 0.76 -3.95 0.47
C TYR A 163 0.19 -2.55 0.66
N ASN A 164 -0.81 -2.18 -0.11
CA ASN A 164 -1.50 -0.89 -0.03
C ASN A 164 -2.87 -1.06 0.60
N VAL A 165 -3.13 -0.35 1.70
CA VAL A 165 -4.39 -0.41 2.45
C VAL A 165 -5.06 0.96 2.57
N HIS A 166 -6.40 0.93 2.68
CA HIS A 166 -7.19 2.02 3.21
C HIS A 166 -8.18 1.42 4.23
N LEU A 167 -7.90 1.61 5.52
CA LEU A 167 -8.70 1.02 6.59
C LEU A 167 -9.94 1.85 6.91
N GLY A 168 -10.87 1.26 7.63
CA GLY A 168 -12.10 1.91 8.02
C GLY A 168 -11.92 2.95 9.14
N VAL A 169 -12.83 3.91 9.21
CA VAL A 169 -12.77 5.02 10.19
C VAL A 169 -13.21 4.61 11.60
N ALA A 170 -13.98 3.51 11.74
CA ALA A 170 -14.47 3.07 13.04
C ALA A 170 -13.47 2.16 13.76
N TYR A 171 -13.30 2.36 15.08
CA TYR A 171 -12.34 1.57 15.88
C TYR A 171 -12.51 0.05 15.78
N LEU A 172 -13.75 -0.46 15.92
CA LEU A 172 -14.04 -1.89 15.85
C LEU A 172 -13.83 -2.47 14.45
N GLU A 173 -13.99 -1.66 13.41
CA GLU A 173 -13.72 -2.03 12.03
C GLU A 173 -12.22 -2.17 11.82
N ARG A 174 -11.41 -1.20 12.20
CA ARG A 174 -9.94 -1.27 12.13
C ARG A 174 -9.37 -2.44 12.93
N ARG A 175 -9.94 -2.71 14.11
CA ARG A 175 -9.55 -3.88 14.91
C ARG A 175 -9.80 -5.20 14.20
N HIS A 176 -10.89 -5.33 13.46
CA HIS A 176 -11.17 -6.49 12.61
C HIS A 176 -10.17 -6.57 11.47
N GLN A 177 -9.99 -5.46 10.74
CA GLN A 177 -9.09 -5.36 9.60
C GLN A 177 -7.63 -5.59 9.97
N GLY A 178 -7.16 -5.06 11.10
CA GLY A 178 -5.81 -5.31 11.61
C GLY A 178 -5.53 -6.79 11.90
N ARG A 179 -6.50 -7.51 12.52
CA ARG A 179 -6.38 -8.96 12.73
C ARG A 179 -6.39 -9.74 11.41
N ARG A 180 -7.18 -9.28 10.44
CA ARG A 180 -7.24 -9.88 9.12
C ARG A 180 -5.92 -9.70 8.37
N LEU A 181 -5.30 -8.51 8.44
CA LEU A 181 -4.01 -8.22 7.83
C LEU A 181 -2.89 -9.12 8.34
N VAL A 182 -2.77 -9.32 9.66
CA VAL A 182 -1.72 -10.17 10.24
C VAL A 182 -2.02 -11.67 10.12
N GLY A 183 -3.11 -12.03 9.46
CA GLY A 183 -3.49 -13.42 9.18
C GLY A 183 -2.49 -14.15 8.29
N SER A 184 -2.51 -15.49 8.37
CA SER A 184 -1.60 -16.38 7.64
C SER A 184 -1.73 -16.34 6.11
N ASP A 185 -2.79 -15.74 5.60
CA ASP A 185 -3.08 -15.62 4.17
C ASP A 185 -2.69 -14.23 3.58
N ILE A 186 -2.32 -13.26 4.41
CA ILE A 186 -1.89 -11.91 3.96
C ILE A 186 -0.44 -11.65 4.37
N LEU A 187 -0.21 -11.09 5.56
CA LEU A 187 1.14 -10.68 5.97
C LEU A 187 1.98 -11.82 6.57
N ALA A 188 1.35 -12.77 7.28
CA ALA A 188 2.04 -13.92 7.86
C ALA A 188 2.19 -15.10 6.90
N ARG A 189 2.13 -14.87 5.57
CA ARG A 189 2.37 -15.92 4.57
C ARG A 189 3.81 -16.40 4.64
N GLY A 190 3.99 -17.70 4.94
CA GLY A 190 5.31 -18.32 5.04
C GLY A 190 5.94 -18.71 3.69
N ASP A 191 5.16 -18.66 2.60
CA ASP A 191 5.59 -19.01 1.24
C ASP A 191 6.20 -17.82 0.47
N LEU A 192 6.14 -16.60 1.02
CA LEU A 192 6.68 -15.41 0.40
C LEU A 192 8.12 -15.16 0.87
N GLN A 193 9.04 -15.11 -0.10
CA GLN A 193 10.44 -14.80 0.13
C GLN A 193 10.73 -13.37 -0.32
N GLY A 194 11.39 -12.59 0.52
CA GLY A 194 11.77 -11.21 0.26
C GLY A 194 11.15 -10.18 1.21
N PRO A 195 11.62 -8.93 1.13
CA PRO A 195 11.18 -7.87 2.02
C PRO A 195 9.74 -7.44 1.74
N ARG A 196 9.07 -6.94 2.81
CA ARG A 196 7.68 -6.50 2.77
C ARG A 196 7.54 -5.07 3.23
N ILE A 197 6.66 -4.32 2.54
CA ILE A 197 6.23 -2.99 2.93
C ILE A 197 4.70 -2.97 2.97
N LEU A 198 4.12 -2.54 4.08
CA LEU A 198 2.71 -2.23 4.21
C LEU A 198 2.54 -0.74 4.41
N LEU A 199 1.81 -0.09 3.52
CA LEU A 199 1.59 1.35 3.57
C LEU A 199 0.15 1.71 3.19
N GLY A 200 -0.26 2.94 3.49
CA GLY A 200 -1.60 3.42 3.17
C GLY A 200 -2.18 4.35 4.22
N ASP A 201 -3.47 4.57 4.08
CA ASP A 201 -4.30 5.29 5.04
C ASP A 201 -4.89 4.30 6.06
N PHE A 202 -4.37 4.34 7.28
CA PHE A 202 -4.81 3.47 8.37
C PHE A 202 -5.99 4.03 9.15
N ASN A 203 -6.38 5.28 8.93
CA ASN A 203 -7.43 5.97 9.69
C ASN A 203 -7.27 5.83 11.22
N GLU A 204 -6.05 5.61 11.70
CA GLU A 204 -5.76 5.34 13.11
C GLU A 204 -5.16 6.58 13.79
N TRP A 205 -6.01 7.37 14.40
CA TRP A 205 -5.64 8.65 15.03
C TRP A 205 -4.75 8.48 16.27
N LEU A 206 -5.00 7.41 17.01
CA LEU A 206 -4.23 7.01 18.18
C LEU A 206 -3.68 5.61 17.96
N ARG A 207 -2.53 5.30 18.54
CA ARG A 207 -1.94 3.95 18.49
C ARG A 207 -2.91 2.94 19.09
N GLY A 208 -3.61 2.23 18.23
CA GLY A 208 -4.59 1.22 18.58
C GLY A 208 -4.06 -0.21 18.45
N LEU A 209 -5.00 -1.14 18.33
CA LEU A 209 -4.66 -2.55 18.17
C LEU A 209 -3.93 -2.82 16.86
N THR A 210 -4.32 -2.16 15.76
CA THR A 210 -3.69 -2.36 14.45
C THR A 210 -2.22 -2.01 14.49
N THR A 211 -1.86 -0.82 15.00
CA THR A 211 -0.46 -0.42 15.18
C THR A 211 0.33 -1.43 16.01
N ARG A 212 -0.24 -1.96 17.12
CA ARG A 212 0.45 -2.95 17.97
C ARG A 212 0.69 -4.26 17.24
N LEU A 213 -0.34 -4.81 16.60
CA LEU A 213 -0.23 -6.05 15.84
C LEU A 213 0.78 -5.95 14.70
N LEU A 214 0.83 -4.81 14.01
CA LEU A 214 1.79 -4.59 12.93
C LEU A 214 3.22 -4.42 13.47
N ALA A 215 3.41 -3.71 14.59
CA ALA A 215 4.71 -3.56 15.21
C ALA A 215 5.28 -4.90 15.71
N GLU A 216 4.43 -5.81 16.21
CA GLU A 216 4.84 -7.18 16.56
C GLU A 216 5.24 -8.00 15.33
N HIS A 217 4.59 -7.77 14.18
CA HIS A 217 4.77 -8.56 12.95
C HIS A 217 5.96 -8.10 12.13
N PHE A 218 6.15 -6.79 12.02
CA PHE A 218 7.22 -6.21 11.21
C PHE A 218 8.50 -5.95 12.01
N GLY A 219 8.55 -6.10 13.32
CA GLY A 219 9.74 -5.87 14.12
C GLY A 219 10.42 -4.52 13.89
N SER A 220 9.84 -3.64 13.07
CA SER A 220 10.41 -2.38 12.59
C SER A 220 9.81 -1.18 13.31
N ALA A 221 10.58 -0.09 13.36
CA ALA A 221 10.10 1.17 13.90
C ALA A 221 9.00 1.74 13.01
N ASP A 222 7.92 2.20 13.63
CA ASP A 222 6.89 3.00 12.99
C ASP A 222 7.53 4.27 12.40
N ILE A 223 7.31 4.53 11.12
CA ILE A 223 7.87 5.69 10.40
C ILE A 223 7.53 7.02 11.08
N ARG A 224 6.42 7.08 11.85
CA ARG A 224 6.06 8.24 12.67
C ARG A 224 7.17 8.67 13.63
N VAL A 225 7.98 7.75 14.10
CA VAL A 225 9.15 8.05 14.96
C VAL A 225 10.14 8.92 14.19
N HIS A 226 10.33 8.66 12.89
CA HIS A 226 11.24 9.42 12.03
C HIS A 226 10.68 10.78 11.61
N LEU A 227 9.36 10.91 11.49
CA LEU A 227 8.69 12.17 11.13
C LEU A 227 8.52 13.12 12.32
N GLY A 228 8.67 12.63 13.55
CA GLY A 228 8.40 13.39 14.77
C GLY A 228 6.92 13.77 14.87
N ARG A 229 6.63 15.08 15.01
CA ARG A 229 5.26 15.61 15.14
C ARG A 229 4.58 15.94 13.81
N LYS A 230 5.09 15.51 12.69
CA LYS A 230 4.50 15.79 11.37
C LYS A 230 3.25 14.92 11.17
N HIS A 231 2.16 15.56 10.74
CA HIS A 231 0.86 14.95 10.52
C HIS A 231 0.49 15.00 9.04
N THR A 232 -0.30 14.06 8.57
CA THR A 232 -0.65 13.92 7.14
C THR A 232 -2.02 14.50 6.80
N TYR A 233 -2.93 14.64 7.79
CA TYR A 233 -4.31 15.04 7.59
C TYR A 233 -4.80 16.08 8.65
N PRO A 234 -5.68 17.03 8.31
CA PRO A 234 -5.92 17.50 6.94
C PRO A 234 -4.72 18.29 6.41
N GLY A 235 -4.45 18.20 5.10
CA GLY A 235 -3.25 18.74 4.47
C GLY A 235 -2.89 20.19 4.82
N PRO A 236 -3.84 21.17 4.79
CA PRO A 236 -3.54 22.57 5.08
C PRO A 236 -3.18 22.86 6.54
N LEU A 237 -3.81 22.14 7.47
CA LEU A 237 -3.58 22.23 8.91
C LEU A 237 -3.47 20.81 9.48
N PRO A 238 -2.33 20.09 9.27
CA PRO A 238 -2.23 18.70 9.66
C PRO A 238 -2.27 18.53 11.17
N LEU A 239 -3.32 17.88 11.65
CA LEU A 239 -3.56 17.58 13.06
C LEU A 239 -3.50 16.10 13.39
N LEU A 240 -3.74 15.24 12.40
CA LEU A 240 -3.81 13.79 12.54
C LEU A 240 -2.77 13.10 11.67
N HIS A 241 -2.27 11.98 12.14
CA HIS A 241 -1.34 11.12 11.42
C HIS A 241 -2.07 9.83 11.04
N LEU A 242 -2.69 9.82 9.85
CA LEU A 242 -3.52 8.73 9.36
C LEU A 242 -2.77 7.79 8.44
N ASP A 243 -1.78 8.31 7.70
CA ASP A 243 -1.00 7.57 6.73
C ASP A 243 0.27 7.00 7.38
N ASN A 244 0.61 5.76 7.08
CA ASN A 244 1.76 5.05 7.67
C ASN A 244 2.48 4.20 6.65
N ILE A 245 3.76 3.89 6.94
CA ILE A 245 4.58 2.93 6.21
C ILE A 245 5.23 2.01 7.23
N TYR A 246 4.93 0.71 7.15
CA TYR A 246 5.55 -0.37 7.95
C TYR A 246 6.41 -1.21 7.02
N PHE A 247 7.53 -1.72 7.53
CA PHE A 247 8.49 -2.49 6.75
C PHE A 247 9.19 -3.53 7.63
N ASP A 248 9.63 -4.63 7.05
CA ASP A 248 10.34 -5.68 7.76
C ASP A 248 11.87 -5.48 7.74
N ASP A 249 12.58 -6.39 8.42
CA ASP A 249 14.04 -6.33 8.61
C ASP A 249 14.83 -6.53 7.31
N GLY A 250 14.20 -6.95 6.22
CA GLY A 250 14.83 -7.03 4.89
C GLY A 250 15.15 -5.66 4.29
N LEU A 251 14.66 -4.59 4.92
CA LEU A 251 14.84 -3.21 4.45
C LEU A 251 15.57 -2.36 5.49
N ARG A 252 16.29 -1.36 5.01
CA ARG A 252 16.85 -0.27 5.81
C ARG A 252 16.20 1.04 5.38
N LEU A 253 15.55 1.72 6.33
CA LEU A 253 15.05 3.07 6.12
C LEU A 253 16.23 4.04 6.08
N GLU A 254 16.35 4.81 5.00
CA GLU A 254 17.40 5.83 4.82
C GLU A 254 16.86 7.23 5.06
N GLY A 255 15.57 7.46 4.77
CA GLY A 255 14.92 8.73 4.99
C GLY A 255 13.40 8.63 4.96
N ALA A 256 12.74 9.61 5.56
CA ALA A 256 11.30 9.77 5.47
C ALA A 256 10.93 11.25 5.36
N MET A 257 9.97 11.58 4.52
CA MET A 257 9.53 12.94 4.28
C MET A 257 8.02 13.06 4.11
N LEU A 258 7.45 14.10 4.66
CA LEU A 258 6.10 14.53 4.34
C LEU A 258 6.20 15.63 3.26
N HIS A 259 5.70 15.31 2.06
CA HIS A 259 5.75 16.25 0.95
C HIS A 259 4.68 17.33 1.12
N ARG A 260 5.12 18.59 1.27
CA ARG A 260 4.25 19.74 1.54
C ARG A 260 4.54 20.89 0.59
N SER A 261 4.23 20.72 -0.68
CA SER A 261 4.27 21.78 -1.66
C SER A 261 2.93 22.56 -1.69
N ARG A 262 2.94 23.73 -2.33
CA ARG A 262 1.70 24.51 -2.57
C ARG A 262 0.66 23.69 -3.34
N LYS A 263 1.11 22.83 -4.28
CA LYS A 263 0.24 21.96 -5.06
C LYS A 263 -0.35 20.85 -4.18
N ALA A 264 0.47 20.19 -3.36
CA ALA A 264 0.04 19.14 -2.46
C ALA A 264 -1.03 19.63 -1.46
N LEU A 265 -0.89 20.86 -0.95
CA LEU A 265 -1.86 21.48 -0.04
C LEU A 265 -3.27 21.67 -0.62
N ILE A 266 -3.41 21.68 -1.95
CA ILE A 266 -4.70 21.91 -2.63
C ILE A 266 -5.22 20.62 -3.29
N ALA A 267 -4.33 19.72 -3.67
CA ALA A 267 -4.66 18.58 -4.52
C ALA A 267 -5.51 17.50 -3.82
N SER A 268 -5.35 17.33 -2.51
CA SER A 268 -6.11 16.41 -1.66
C SER A 268 -6.21 16.97 -0.23
N ASP A 269 -7.04 16.36 0.60
CA ASP A 269 -7.10 16.60 2.05
C ASP A 269 -6.02 15.83 2.83
N HIS A 270 -5.29 14.92 2.20
CA HIS A 270 -4.07 14.29 2.72
C HIS A 270 -2.82 14.88 2.09
N LEU A 271 -1.66 14.62 2.70
CA LEU A 271 -0.34 14.93 2.14
C LEU A 271 0.42 13.64 1.82
N PRO A 272 1.21 13.60 0.72
CA PRO A 272 2.04 12.46 0.40
C PRO A 272 3.07 12.19 1.49
N LEU A 273 3.14 10.94 1.96
CA LEU A 273 4.15 10.44 2.88
C LEU A 273 5.11 9.56 2.10
N ALA A 274 6.36 9.97 1.97
CA ALA A 274 7.40 9.25 1.25
C ALA A 274 8.48 8.72 2.18
N ALA A 275 9.10 7.61 1.76
CA ALA A 275 10.24 7.01 2.44
C ALA A 275 11.26 6.49 1.43
N ASP A 276 12.54 6.67 1.76
CA ASP A 276 13.68 6.14 1.04
C ASP A 276 14.18 4.89 1.75
N PHE A 277 14.27 3.79 1.00
CA PHE A 277 14.71 2.51 1.50
C PHE A 277 15.89 1.97 0.70
N ARG A 278 16.64 1.06 1.35
CA ARG A 278 17.61 0.18 0.72
C ARG A 278 17.32 -1.25 1.12
N VAL A 279 17.34 -2.17 0.13
CA VAL A 279 17.27 -3.60 0.42
C VAL A 279 18.56 -4.02 1.13
N ARG A 280 18.43 -4.70 2.26
CA ARG A 280 19.59 -5.28 2.95
C ARG A 280 20.11 -6.46 2.14
N ALA A 281 21.42 -6.53 1.93
CA ALA A 281 22.03 -7.70 1.32
C ALA A 281 21.66 -8.94 2.13
N ILE A 282 21.09 -9.96 1.47
CA ILE A 282 20.85 -11.27 2.10
C ILE A 282 22.23 -11.89 2.30
N THR A 283 22.82 -11.67 3.49
CA THR A 283 24.02 -12.39 3.92
C THR A 283 23.62 -13.83 4.19
N GLY A 284 23.85 -14.75 3.23
CA GLY A 284 23.74 -16.17 3.51
C GLY A 284 22.93 -17.02 2.55
N VAL A 285 23.31 -17.07 1.27
CA VAL A 285 23.20 -18.30 0.49
C VAL A 285 24.64 -18.67 0.10
N GLN A 286 25.32 -19.43 0.95
CA GLN A 286 26.49 -20.20 0.52
C GLN A 286 25.99 -21.22 -0.49
N HIS A 287 26.23 -20.98 -1.78
CA HIS A 287 26.24 -22.05 -2.78
C HIS A 287 27.33 -23.06 -2.36
N PRO A 288 26.99 -24.31 -2.07
CA PRO A 288 28.01 -25.33 -2.01
C PRO A 288 28.51 -25.52 -3.44
N LEU A 289 29.70 -24.97 -3.71
CA LEU A 289 30.47 -25.35 -4.89
C LEU A 289 30.69 -26.87 -4.83
N HIS A 290 30.08 -27.59 -5.75
CA HIS A 290 30.45 -28.94 -6.06
C HIS A 290 31.94 -28.96 -6.46
N GLN A 291 32.81 -29.33 -5.49
CA GLN A 291 34.10 -29.94 -5.82
C GLN A 291 33.82 -31.41 -6.15
N GLN A 292 33.83 -31.73 -7.41
CA GLN A 292 34.08 -33.09 -7.88
C GLN A 292 35.51 -33.10 -8.44
N SER A 293 36.39 -33.72 -7.71
CA SER A 293 37.67 -34.29 -8.20
C SER A 293 37.46 -35.76 -8.50
#